data_6b005262b231f7c4b4a90d4b2b36ed79
#
_entry.id   6b005262b231f7c4b4a90d4b2b36ed79
#
_cell.length_a   1.000
_cell.length_b   1.000
_cell.length_c   1.000
_cell.angle_alpha   90.00
_cell.angle_beta   90.00
_cell.angle_gamma   90.00
#
_symmetry.space_group_name_H-M   'P 1'
#
loop_
_entity.id
_entity.type
_entity.pdbx_description
1 polymer ?
#
loop_
_entity_poly.entity_id
_entity_poly.type
_entity_poly.pdbx_seq_one_letter_code
_entity_poly.pdbx_strand_id
1 'polypeptide(L)'
;MYQWRQLTEEDRAALLSWRQHLKRPWLSPPHFATGPGCFHLTAACYDHAEIIGHSVKRMQDFSEDLIRTLDQLGATLHAWCLLPNHYHLLLDLPDLKKTTSSLGFLHGRTSFAWNGEEGQRGRKVWCAPSDRE
;
A
#
# COMPACT_ATOMS: atom_id res chain seq x y z
N MET A 1 9.62 9.66 7.69
CA MET A 1 9.39 8.46 6.87
C MET A 1 10.47 8.23 5.81
N TYR A 2 10.84 9.25 5.03
CA TYR A 2 11.94 9.18 4.04
C TYR A 2 13.31 8.89 4.68
N GLN A 3 13.53 9.33 5.89
CA GLN A 3 14.79 9.09 6.62
C GLN A 3 15.10 7.60 6.80
N TRP A 4 14.10 6.74 6.95
CA TRP A 4 14.29 5.30 7.09
C TRP A 4 15.03 4.67 5.91
N ARG A 5 14.72 5.10 4.68
CA ARG A 5 15.37 4.57 3.47
C ARG A 5 16.82 5.05 3.32
N GLN A 6 17.16 6.18 3.94
CA GLN A 6 18.51 6.76 3.92
C GLN A 6 19.43 6.17 4.99
N LEU A 7 18.86 5.46 5.98
CA LEU A 7 19.63 4.82 7.04
C LEU A 7 20.41 3.62 6.51
N THR A 8 21.61 3.40 7.07
CA THR A 8 22.37 2.17 6.87
C THR A 8 21.64 0.98 7.50
N GLU A 9 22.04 -0.23 7.15
CA GLU A 9 21.44 -1.45 7.70
C GLU A 9 21.67 -1.54 9.23
N GLU A 10 22.84 -1.09 9.69
CA GLU A 10 23.21 -1.00 11.11
C GLU A 10 22.33 0.02 11.86
N ASP A 11 22.11 1.20 11.28
CA ASP A 11 21.24 2.23 11.87
C ASP A 11 19.79 1.78 11.98
N ARG A 12 19.30 1.04 10.95
CA ARG A 12 17.95 0.45 10.98
C ARG A 12 17.81 -0.58 12.09
N ALA A 13 18.80 -1.47 12.23
CA ALA A 13 18.83 -2.47 13.31
C ALA A 13 18.88 -1.83 14.69
N ALA A 14 19.71 -0.81 14.87
CA ALA A 14 19.82 -0.05 16.12
C ALA A 14 18.49 0.65 16.46
N LEU A 15 17.83 1.28 15.47
CA LEU A 15 16.54 1.95 15.67
C LEU A 15 15.44 0.95 16.05
N LEU A 16 15.40 -0.21 15.40
CA LEU A 16 14.42 -1.27 15.73
C LEU A 16 14.64 -1.81 17.15
N SER A 17 15.89 -2.08 17.55
CA SER A 17 16.24 -2.52 18.90
C SER A 17 15.83 -1.47 19.96
N TRP A 18 16.10 -0.20 19.70
CA TRP A 18 15.69 0.90 20.57
C TRP A 18 14.16 0.99 20.71
N ARG A 19 13.40 0.85 19.61
CA ARG A 19 11.93 0.85 19.65
C ARG A 19 11.37 -0.33 20.43
N GLN A 20 11.95 -1.53 20.28
CA GLN A 20 11.59 -2.70 21.07
C GLN A 20 11.81 -2.48 22.57
N HIS A 21 12.95 -1.92 22.93
CA HIS A 21 13.26 -1.58 24.34
C HIS A 21 12.22 -0.61 24.94
N LEU A 22 11.76 0.36 24.14
CA LEU A 22 10.73 1.32 24.56
C LEU A 22 9.29 0.79 24.42
N LYS A 23 9.09 -0.49 24.09
CA LYS A 23 7.77 -1.09 23.81
C LYS A 23 6.95 -0.28 22.78
N ARG A 24 7.62 0.38 21.84
CA ARG A 24 6.96 1.10 20.74
C ARG A 24 6.62 0.15 19.60
N PRO A 25 5.53 0.42 18.84
CA PRO A 25 5.18 -0.39 17.69
C PRO A 25 6.35 -0.47 16.70
N TRP A 26 6.46 -1.60 16.01
CA TRP A 26 7.41 -1.77 14.92
C TRP A 26 7.07 -0.81 13.79
N LEU A 27 8.06 -0.37 13.02
CA LEU A 27 7.83 0.47 11.85
C LEU A 27 7.07 -0.29 10.74
N SER A 28 7.15 -1.61 10.75
CA SER A 28 6.38 -2.50 9.88
C SER A 28 6.07 -3.76 10.68
N PRO A 29 4.91 -3.80 11.38
CA PRO A 29 4.54 -4.98 12.14
C PRO A 29 4.42 -6.17 11.18
N PRO A 30 4.99 -7.33 11.53
CA PRO A 30 4.83 -8.54 10.74
C PRO A 30 3.35 -8.92 10.71
N HIS A 31 2.82 -9.14 9.52
CA HIS A 31 1.47 -9.66 9.35
C HIS A 31 1.49 -11.17 9.55
N PHE A 32 1.30 -11.63 10.76
CA PHE A 32 1.19 -13.06 11.09
C PHE A 32 -0.23 -13.61 10.93
N ALA A 33 -1.20 -12.76 10.62
CA ALA A 33 -2.57 -13.19 10.50
C ALA A 33 -2.78 -14.03 9.24
N THR A 34 -2.94 -15.31 9.43
CA THR A 34 -3.48 -16.24 8.45
C THR A 34 -4.94 -16.49 8.83
N GLY A 35 -5.87 -16.15 7.94
CA GLY A 35 -7.30 -16.35 8.17
C GLY A 35 -8.12 -15.06 8.14
N PRO A 36 -9.44 -15.18 8.40
CA PRO A 36 -10.33 -14.04 8.38
C PRO A 36 -10.06 -13.09 9.55
N GLY A 37 -10.25 -11.80 9.34
CA GLY A 37 -10.05 -10.77 10.35
C GLY A 37 -10.24 -9.37 9.84
N CYS A 38 -10.20 -8.41 10.78
CA CYS A 38 -10.23 -6.98 10.50
C CYS A 38 -8.81 -6.46 10.30
N PHE A 39 -8.58 -5.77 9.20
CA PHE A 39 -7.25 -5.29 8.80
C PHE A 39 -7.30 -3.81 8.42
N HIS A 40 -6.22 -3.12 8.76
CA HIS A 40 -5.90 -1.82 8.20
C HIS A 40 -4.82 -2.00 7.14
N LEU A 41 -5.17 -1.77 5.86
CA LEU A 41 -4.24 -1.85 4.74
C LEU A 41 -3.93 -0.45 4.23
N THR A 42 -2.67 -0.24 3.87
CA THR A 42 -2.19 1.00 3.27
C THR A 42 -1.29 0.69 2.08
N ALA A 43 -1.43 1.43 1.00
CA ALA A 43 -0.48 1.40 -0.09
C ALA A 43 -0.19 2.82 -0.58
N ALA A 44 1.08 3.11 -0.82
CA ALA A 44 1.55 4.42 -1.26
C ALA A 44 2.25 4.34 -2.61
N CYS A 45 2.16 5.43 -3.37
CA CYS A 45 3.00 5.63 -4.54
C CYS A 45 4.46 5.78 -4.12
N TYR A 46 5.36 5.37 -5.00
CA TYR A 46 6.80 5.48 -4.77
C TYR A 46 7.20 6.94 -4.56
N ASP A 47 8.02 7.18 -3.52
CA ASP A 47 8.42 8.52 -3.05
C ASP A 47 7.24 9.48 -2.76
N HIS A 48 6.06 8.93 -2.44
CA HIS A 48 4.83 9.68 -2.23
C HIS A 48 4.48 10.64 -3.37
N ALA A 49 4.90 10.32 -4.60
CA ALA A 49 4.53 11.09 -5.77
C ALA A 49 3.01 11.05 -6.00
N GLU A 50 2.41 12.18 -6.34
CA GLU A 50 0.96 12.33 -6.53
C GLU A 50 0.49 11.72 -7.86
N ILE A 51 0.79 10.43 -8.08
CA ILE A 51 0.49 9.73 -9.33
C ILE A 51 -0.99 9.39 -9.47
N ILE A 52 -1.62 8.96 -8.38
CA ILE A 52 -3.07 8.72 -8.34
C ILE A 52 -3.81 10.03 -8.63
N GLY A 53 -3.35 11.12 -8.00
CA GLY A 53 -3.92 12.46 -8.09
C GLY A 53 -3.62 13.21 -9.38
N HIS A 54 -2.99 12.59 -10.39
CA HIS A 54 -2.68 13.22 -11.68
C HIS A 54 -3.92 13.85 -12.33
N SER A 55 -5.10 13.26 -12.15
CA SER A 55 -6.38 13.83 -12.56
C SER A 55 -7.53 13.31 -11.70
N VAL A 56 -8.61 14.08 -11.61
CA VAL A 56 -9.86 13.67 -10.94
C VAL A 56 -10.39 12.36 -11.54
N LYS A 57 -10.35 12.25 -12.87
CA LYS A 57 -10.80 11.03 -13.57
C LYS A 57 -9.98 9.81 -13.14
N ARG A 58 -8.66 9.92 -13.07
CA ARG A 58 -7.78 8.82 -12.62
C ARG A 58 -8.10 8.39 -11.19
N MET A 59 -8.34 9.34 -10.28
CA MET A 59 -8.75 9.03 -8.92
C MET A 59 -10.09 8.28 -8.87
N GLN A 60 -11.06 8.72 -9.66
CA GLN A 60 -12.37 8.06 -9.75
C GLN A 60 -12.23 6.63 -10.29
N ASP A 61 -11.60 6.47 -11.47
CA ASP A 61 -11.40 5.17 -12.10
C ASP A 61 -10.66 4.19 -11.15
N PHE A 62 -9.63 4.67 -10.48
CA PHE A 62 -8.87 3.86 -9.51
C PHE A 62 -9.70 3.48 -8.29
N SER A 63 -10.49 4.42 -7.75
CA SER A 63 -11.40 4.18 -6.63
C SER A 63 -12.42 3.08 -6.97
N GLU A 64 -13.04 3.16 -8.15
CA GLU A 64 -13.99 2.16 -8.62
C GLU A 64 -13.36 0.77 -8.79
N ASP A 65 -12.17 0.71 -9.40
CA ASP A 65 -11.43 -0.53 -9.58
C ASP A 65 -10.99 -1.14 -8.25
N LEU A 66 -10.58 -0.31 -7.29
CA LEU A 66 -10.19 -0.72 -5.95
C LEU A 66 -11.37 -1.35 -5.21
N ILE A 67 -12.51 -0.65 -5.15
CA ILE A 67 -13.72 -1.12 -4.47
C ILE A 67 -14.24 -2.40 -5.15
N ARG A 68 -14.29 -2.45 -6.47
CA ARG A 68 -14.69 -3.64 -7.22
C ARG A 68 -13.78 -4.84 -6.93
N THR A 69 -12.48 -4.62 -6.83
CA THR A 69 -11.51 -5.68 -6.50
C THR A 69 -11.76 -6.24 -5.11
N LEU A 70 -12.05 -5.38 -4.12
CA LEU A 70 -12.33 -5.79 -2.75
C LEU A 70 -13.67 -6.55 -2.65
N ASP A 71 -14.70 -6.09 -3.33
CA ASP A 71 -16.01 -6.73 -3.39
C ASP A 71 -15.92 -8.15 -3.96
N GLN A 72 -15.19 -8.34 -5.06
CA GLN A 72 -14.96 -9.66 -5.68
C GLN A 72 -14.20 -10.64 -4.75
N LEU A 73 -13.51 -10.13 -3.74
CA LEU A 73 -12.80 -10.94 -2.75
C LEU A 73 -13.64 -11.26 -1.51
N GLY A 74 -14.88 -10.76 -1.46
CA GLY A 74 -15.76 -10.91 -0.32
C GLY A 74 -15.31 -10.09 0.90
N ALA A 75 -14.60 -8.99 0.67
CA ALA A 75 -14.21 -8.06 1.73
C ALA A 75 -15.40 -7.22 2.18
N THR A 76 -15.48 -6.96 3.49
CA THR A 76 -16.42 -5.96 4.04
C THR A 76 -15.66 -4.69 4.34
N LEU A 77 -15.86 -3.66 3.53
CA LEU A 77 -15.17 -2.38 3.67
C LEU A 77 -15.89 -1.50 4.71
N HIS A 78 -15.23 -1.20 5.83
CA HIS A 78 -15.77 -0.37 6.91
C HIS A 78 -15.48 1.11 6.71
N ALA A 79 -14.25 1.42 6.28
CA ALA A 79 -13.82 2.78 5.99
C ALA A 79 -12.68 2.77 4.96
N TRP A 80 -12.58 3.81 4.17
CA TRP A 80 -11.50 3.99 3.21
C TRP A 80 -11.23 5.47 2.95
N CYS A 81 -10.03 5.74 2.53
CA CYS A 81 -9.60 7.07 2.12
C CYS A 81 -8.63 6.94 0.94
N LEU A 82 -8.91 7.65 -0.14
CA LEU A 82 -8.02 7.75 -1.29
C LEU A 82 -7.46 9.16 -1.38
N LEU A 83 -6.14 9.25 -1.35
CA LEU A 83 -5.36 10.47 -1.44
C LEU A 83 -4.57 10.50 -2.76
N PRO A 84 -4.08 11.66 -3.21
CA PRO A 84 -3.37 11.76 -4.48
C PRO A 84 -2.17 10.81 -4.63
N ASN A 85 -1.59 10.34 -3.54
CA ASN A 85 -0.35 9.56 -3.50
C ASN A 85 -0.42 8.27 -2.67
N HIS A 86 -1.54 7.98 -2.00
CA HIS A 86 -1.71 6.75 -1.23
C HIS A 86 -3.19 6.50 -0.90
N TYR A 87 -3.49 5.31 -0.34
CA TYR A 87 -4.81 5.00 0.18
C TYR A 87 -4.73 4.23 1.50
N HIS A 88 -5.82 4.28 2.26
CA HIS A 88 -6.05 3.52 3.48
C HIS A 88 -7.36 2.77 3.37
N LEU A 89 -7.38 1.54 3.87
CA LEU A 89 -8.56 0.68 3.93
C LEU A 89 -8.68 0.09 5.32
N LEU A 90 -9.86 0.16 5.92
CA LEU A 90 -10.24 -0.60 7.11
C LEU A 90 -11.32 -1.59 6.70
N LEU A 91 -11.04 -2.88 6.79
CA LEU A 91 -11.91 -3.90 6.20
C LEU A 91 -11.77 -5.26 6.89
N ASP A 92 -12.85 -6.03 6.87
CA ASP A 92 -12.80 -7.44 7.17
C ASP A 92 -12.46 -8.23 5.91
N LEU A 93 -11.53 -9.16 6.03
CA LEU A 93 -11.06 -10.01 4.95
C LEU A 93 -11.21 -11.49 5.31
N PRO A 94 -11.69 -12.32 4.36
CA PRO A 94 -11.63 -13.76 4.52
C PRO A 94 -10.21 -14.33 4.35
N ASP A 95 -9.37 -13.68 3.53
CA ASP A 95 -8.01 -14.12 3.22
C ASP A 95 -7.11 -12.92 2.88
N LEU A 96 -6.22 -12.57 3.80
CA LEU A 96 -5.28 -11.46 3.64
C LEU A 96 -4.31 -11.68 2.48
N LYS A 97 -3.79 -12.92 2.33
CA LYS A 97 -2.80 -13.23 1.29
C LYS A 97 -3.40 -13.10 -0.11
N LYS A 98 -4.60 -13.62 -0.31
CA LYS A 98 -5.33 -13.49 -1.57
C LYS A 98 -5.61 -12.02 -1.87
N THR A 99 -6.04 -11.26 -0.87
CA THR A 99 -6.33 -9.82 -1.02
C THR A 99 -5.10 -9.02 -1.39
N THR A 100 -3.98 -9.20 -0.69
CA THR A 100 -2.72 -8.50 -1.00
C THR A 100 -2.19 -8.86 -2.38
N SER A 101 -2.33 -10.10 -2.82
CA SER A 101 -1.98 -10.52 -4.18
C SER A 101 -2.84 -9.82 -5.23
N SER A 102 -4.16 -9.77 -5.03
CA SER A 102 -5.09 -9.11 -5.96
C SER A 102 -4.87 -7.60 -6.03
N LEU A 103 -4.58 -6.95 -4.90
CA LEU A 103 -4.15 -5.54 -4.89
C LEU A 103 -2.83 -5.36 -5.64
N GLY A 104 -1.89 -6.30 -5.53
CA GLY A 104 -0.66 -6.30 -6.31
C GLY A 104 -0.91 -6.35 -7.82
N PHE A 105 -1.88 -7.14 -8.29
CA PHE A 105 -2.30 -7.14 -9.69
C PHE A 105 -2.92 -5.81 -10.12
N LEU A 106 -3.77 -5.22 -9.29
CA LEU A 106 -4.33 -3.90 -9.55
C LEU A 106 -3.23 -2.84 -9.68
N HIS A 107 -2.26 -2.84 -8.77
CA HIS A 107 -1.09 -1.95 -8.82
C HIS A 107 -0.24 -2.15 -10.08
N GLY A 108 0.01 -3.38 -10.48
CA GLY A 108 0.75 -3.68 -11.71
C GLY A 108 0.04 -3.16 -12.95
N ARG A 109 -1.28 -3.39 -13.08
CA ARG A 109 -2.11 -2.92 -14.19
C ARG A 109 -2.15 -1.40 -14.26
N THR A 110 -2.37 -0.73 -13.14
CA THR A 110 -2.39 0.74 -13.08
C THR A 110 -1.02 1.35 -13.37
N SER A 111 0.07 0.75 -12.87
CA SER A 111 1.43 1.17 -13.21
C SER A 111 1.69 1.13 -14.71
N PHE A 112 1.27 0.05 -15.37
CA PHE A 112 1.44 -0.10 -16.80
C PHE A 112 0.63 0.95 -17.58
N ALA A 113 -0.65 1.13 -17.23
CA ALA A 113 -1.54 2.10 -17.88
C ALA A 113 -1.02 3.53 -17.71
N TRP A 114 -0.81 3.97 -16.47
CA TRP A 114 -0.41 5.35 -16.17
C TRP A 114 0.97 5.71 -16.73
N ASN A 115 1.92 4.79 -16.67
CA ASN A 115 3.23 5.00 -17.30
C ASN A 115 3.13 5.09 -18.83
N GLY A 116 2.17 4.39 -19.45
CA GLY A 116 1.88 4.52 -20.86
C GLY A 116 1.27 5.86 -21.22
N GLU A 117 0.26 6.30 -20.48
CA GLU A 117 -0.42 7.58 -20.66
C GLU A 117 0.56 8.77 -20.56
N GLU A 118 1.50 8.69 -19.63
CA GLU A 118 2.47 9.77 -19.35
C GLU A 118 3.80 9.61 -20.12
N GLY A 119 3.95 8.58 -20.96
CA GLY A 119 5.20 8.33 -21.69
C GLY A 119 6.40 7.99 -20.80
N GLN A 120 6.14 7.50 -19.58
CA GLN A 120 7.18 7.24 -18.55
C GLN A 120 7.36 5.74 -18.30
N ARG A 121 7.55 4.95 -19.36
CA ARG A 121 7.77 3.51 -19.24
C ARG A 121 8.96 3.20 -18.31
N GLY A 122 8.75 2.25 -17.38
CA GLY A 122 9.79 1.85 -16.42
C GLY A 122 9.79 2.64 -15.12
N ARG A 123 9.01 3.73 -14.98
CA ARG A 123 8.85 4.43 -13.70
C ARG A 123 8.22 3.50 -12.67
N LYS A 124 8.79 3.46 -11.46
CA LYS A 124 8.19 2.80 -10.31
C LYS A 124 7.00 3.65 -9.82
N VAL A 125 5.80 3.07 -9.81
CA VAL A 125 4.56 3.78 -9.41
C VAL A 125 4.22 3.50 -7.96
N TRP A 126 4.26 2.24 -7.53
CA TRP A 126 3.88 1.83 -6.18
C TRP A 126 5.10 1.44 -5.35
N CYS A 127 5.01 1.67 -4.05
CA CYS A 127 5.96 1.09 -3.11
C CYS A 127 5.90 -0.45 -3.19
N ALA A 128 7.06 -1.12 -3.09
CA ALA A 128 7.08 -2.57 -2.98
C ALA A 128 6.50 -3.00 -1.62
N PRO A 129 5.96 -4.23 -1.49
CA PRO A 129 5.51 -4.76 -0.20
C PRO A 129 6.60 -4.77 0.88
N SER A 130 7.88 -4.81 0.49
CA SER A 130 9.04 -4.69 1.36
C SER A 130 9.31 -3.25 1.82
N ASP A 131 8.77 -2.25 1.12
CA ASP A 131 8.88 -0.82 1.46
C ASP A 131 7.73 -0.39 2.40
N ARG A 132 7.18 -1.32 3.16
CA ARG A 132 6.04 -1.10 4.05
C ARG A 132 6.39 -0.04 5.09
N GLU A 133 5.55 0.95 5.15
CA GLU A 133 5.53 1.98 6.16
C GLU A 133 4.85 1.49 7.44
#